data_c56a03c1f03f8ce16f05d78c132ad053
#
_entry.id   c56a03c1f03f8ce16f05d78c132ad053
#
_cell.length_a   1.000
_cell.length_b   1.000
_cell.length_c   1.000
_cell.angle_alpha   90.00
_cell.angle_beta   90.00
_cell.angle_gamma   90.00
#
_symmetry.space_group_name_H-M   'P 1'
#
loop_
_entity.id
_entity.type
_entity.pdbx_description
1 polymer ?
#
loop_
_entity_poly.entity_id
_entity_poly.type
_entity_poly.pdbx_seq_one_letter_code
_entity_poly.pdbx_strand_id
1 'polypeptide(L)'
;MYLKIHETKDGNIVAACDKELIGKVIEDKNGVCIDLDKYRNFYTGKIVGEEELAKALRNFSSVNLVGKKVVAVAVKEGLIDENDIRYINTIPYIQIYQI
;
A
#
# COMPACT_ATOMS: atom_id res chain seq x y z
N MET A 1 0.09 -3.25 -10.60
CA MET A 1 0.38 -3.00 -9.17
C MET A 1 1.51 -3.91 -8.72
N TYR A 2 2.38 -3.40 -7.86
CA TYR A 2 3.39 -4.22 -7.20
C TYR A 2 2.85 -4.73 -5.87
N LEU A 3 3.17 -5.97 -5.54
CA LEU A 3 2.81 -6.58 -4.27
C LEU A 3 4.02 -7.31 -3.69
N LYS A 4 4.30 -7.08 -2.43
CA LYS A 4 5.30 -7.84 -1.70
C LYS A 4 4.74 -8.20 -0.32
N ILE A 5 4.86 -9.47 0.04
CA ILE A 5 4.45 -9.96 1.34
C ILE A 5 5.70 -10.30 2.14
N HIS A 6 5.86 -9.63 3.28
CA HIS A 6 6.98 -9.88 4.18
C HIS A 6 6.48 -10.76 5.32
N GLU A 7 6.96 -11.98 5.36
CA GLU A 7 6.60 -12.91 6.42
C GLU A 7 7.48 -12.65 7.64
N THR A 8 6.85 -12.48 8.79
CA THR A 8 7.55 -12.23 10.05
C THR A 8 7.03 -13.15 11.14
N LYS A 9 7.69 -13.17 12.29
CA LYS A 9 7.22 -13.91 13.46
C LYS A 9 5.82 -13.51 13.88
N ASP A 10 5.49 -12.23 13.69
CA ASP A 10 4.24 -11.63 14.15
C ASP A 10 3.18 -11.58 13.09
N GLY A 11 3.40 -12.23 11.96
CA GLY A 11 2.45 -12.29 10.85
C GLY A 11 2.98 -11.65 9.59
N ASN A 12 2.09 -11.45 8.63
CA ASN A 12 2.45 -10.92 7.32
C ASN A 12 2.33 -9.40 7.26
N ILE A 13 3.33 -8.76 6.66
CA ILE A 13 3.26 -7.36 6.27
C ILE A 13 2.97 -7.34 4.78
N VAL A 14 1.85 -6.78 4.38
CA VAL A 14 1.47 -6.64 2.97
C VAL A 14 1.84 -5.25 2.51
N ALA A 15 2.68 -5.16 1.49
CA ALA A 15 3.08 -3.90 0.90
C ALA A 15 2.72 -3.90 -0.59
N ALA A 16 2.01 -2.89 -1.04
CA ALA A 16 1.63 -2.78 -2.43
C ALA A 16 1.61 -1.31 -2.87
N CYS A 17 1.94 -1.08 -4.12
CA CYS A 17 1.82 0.26 -4.69
C CYS A 17 1.51 0.20 -6.17
N ASP A 18 0.94 1.29 -6.66
CA ASP A 18 0.70 1.46 -8.09
C ASP A 18 2.05 1.47 -8.81
N LYS A 19 2.11 0.75 -9.91
CA LYS A 19 3.36 0.51 -10.64
C LYS A 19 4.09 1.81 -11.02
N GLU A 20 3.34 2.81 -11.47
CA GLU A 20 3.90 4.08 -11.94
C GLU A 20 4.48 4.95 -10.82
N LEU A 21 4.21 4.63 -9.57
CA LEU A 21 4.71 5.40 -8.42
C LEU A 21 6.08 4.95 -7.93
N ILE A 22 6.52 3.76 -8.29
CA ILE A 22 7.83 3.26 -7.86
C ILE A 22 8.94 4.18 -8.38
N GLY A 23 9.86 4.51 -7.51
CA GLY A 23 10.97 5.41 -7.83
C GLY A 23 10.67 6.88 -7.56
N LYS A 24 9.42 7.21 -7.24
CA LYS A 24 9.03 8.59 -6.96
C LYS A 24 9.14 8.93 -5.48
N VAL A 25 9.43 10.18 -5.19
CA VAL A 25 9.34 10.74 -3.85
C VAL A 25 8.13 11.65 -3.85
N ILE A 26 7.13 11.32 -3.01
CA ILE A 26 5.89 12.07 -2.93
C ILE A 26 5.93 12.86 -1.64
N GLU A 27 5.89 14.19 -1.76
CA GLU A 27 6.04 15.08 -0.62
C GLU A 27 4.99 16.18 -0.69
N ASP A 28 4.37 16.50 0.44
CA ASP A 28 3.44 17.61 0.51
C ASP A 28 4.12 18.86 1.11
N LYS A 29 3.38 19.96 1.10
CA LYS A 29 3.89 21.24 1.61
C LYS A 29 4.15 21.26 3.12
N ASN A 30 3.64 20.27 3.84
CA ASN A 30 3.82 20.14 5.29
C ASN A 30 5.02 19.25 5.65
N GLY A 31 5.75 18.78 4.66
CA GLY A 31 6.91 17.92 4.86
C GLY A 31 6.60 16.45 5.04
N VAL A 32 5.32 16.05 4.91
CA VAL A 32 4.97 14.63 4.91
C VAL A 32 5.47 14.02 3.61
N CYS A 33 6.18 12.91 3.71
CA CYS A 33 6.88 12.31 2.57
C CYS A 33 6.70 10.81 2.52
N ILE A 34 6.42 10.29 1.31
CA ILE A 34 6.50 8.86 1.02
C ILE A 34 7.58 8.70 -0.04
N ASP A 35 8.66 8.02 0.30
CA ASP A 35 9.82 7.85 -0.57
C ASP A 35 9.79 6.45 -1.20
N LEU A 36 9.24 6.38 -2.41
CA LEU A 36 9.13 5.12 -3.16
C LEU A 36 10.38 4.83 -4.00
N ASP A 37 11.40 5.67 -3.87
CA ASP A 37 12.72 5.39 -4.42
C ASP A 37 13.60 4.70 -3.37
N LYS A 38 13.72 5.30 -2.20
CA LYS A 38 14.51 4.73 -1.09
C LYS A 38 13.94 3.39 -0.62
N TYR A 39 12.62 3.28 -0.54
CA TYR A 39 11.94 2.08 -0.04
C TYR A 39 11.35 1.20 -1.15
N ARG A 40 11.87 1.32 -2.37
CA ARG A 40 11.35 0.54 -3.50
C ARG A 40 11.34 -0.96 -3.23
N ASN A 41 12.36 -1.48 -2.57
CA ASN A 41 12.48 -2.91 -2.28
C ASN A 41 11.43 -3.41 -1.29
N PHE A 42 10.81 -2.51 -0.54
CA PHE A 42 9.73 -2.86 0.37
C PHE A 42 8.44 -3.20 -0.41
N TYR A 43 8.26 -2.62 -1.59
CA TYR A 43 7.06 -2.76 -2.41
C TYR A 43 7.25 -3.64 -3.64
N THR A 44 8.44 -3.69 -4.22
CA THR A 44 8.66 -4.37 -5.50
C THR A 44 8.90 -5.87 -5.32
N GLY A 45 7.83 -6.59 -5.05
CA GLY A 45 7.84 -8.05 -5.11
C GLY A 45 7.48 -8.50 -6.50
N LYS A 46 6.20 -8.78 -6.74
CA LYS A 46 5.73 -9.19 -8.06
C LYS A 46 4.64 -8.25 -8.58
N ILE A 47 4.43 -8.27 -9.87
CA ILE A 47 3.34 -7.52 -10.50
C ILE A 47 2.09 -8.37 -10.43
N VAL A 48 1.01 -7.80 -9.89
CA VAL A 48 -0.24 -8.52 -9.66
C VAL A 48 -1.44 -7.72 -10.17
N GLY A 49 -2.56 -8.43 -10.35
CA GLY A 49 -3.86 -7.81 -10.61
C GLY A 49 -4.66 -7.66 -9.34
N GLU A 50 -5.89 -7.15 -9.47
CA GLU A 50 -6.77 -6.88 -8.33
C GLU A 50 -7.06 -8.11 -7.50
N GLU A 51 -7.32 -9.25 -8.13
CA GLU A 51 -7.72 -10.47 -7.44
C GLU A 51 -6.62 -10.98 -6.50
N GLU A 52 -5.38 -10.94 -6.97
CA GLU A 52 -4.26 -11.41 -6.16
C GLU A 52 -4.00 -10.46 -4.99
N LEU A 53 -4.11 -9.16 -5.20
CA LEU A 53 -4.00 -8.19 -4.11
C LEU A 53 -5.14 -8.38 -3.11
N ALA A 54 -6.37 -8.57 -3.60
CA ALA A 54 -7.53 -8.79 -2.73
C ALA A 54 -7.31 -9.99 -1.80
N LYS A 55 -6.75 -11.08 -2.31
CA LYS A 55 -6.43 -12.25 -1.50
C LYS A 55 -5.42 -11.93 -0.39
N ALA A 56 -4.38 -11.17 -0.72
CA ALA A 56 -3.37 -10.77 0.24
C ALA A 56 -3.96 -9.92 1.37
N LEU A 57 -4.96 -9.10 1.04
CA LEU A 57 -5.61 -8.21 2.00
C LEU A 57 -6.57 -8.91 2.95
N ARG A 58 -6.75 -10.21 2.82
CA ARG A 58 -7.63 -10.98 3.71
C ARG A 58 -6.92 -11.57 4.91
N ASN A 59 -5.58 -11.54 4.91
CA ASN A 59 -4.80 -12.11 6.01
C ASN A 59 -3.48 -11.37 6.16
N PHE A 60 -3.43 -10.44 7.11
CA PHE A 60 -2.23 -9.64 7.37
C PHE A 60 -2.16 -9.22 8.83
N SER A 61 -0.95 -8.88 9.29
CA SER A 61 -0.76 -8.20 10.58
C SER A 61 -0.59 -6.69 10.37
N SER A 62 0.01 -6.28 9.27
CA SER A 62 0.03 -4.88 8.87
C SER A 62 -0.04 -4.73 7.36
N VAL A 63 -0.48 -3.57 6.90
CA VAL A 63 -0.62 -3.29 5.48
C VAL A 63 -0.14 -1.87 5.18
N ASN A 64 0.57 -1.74 4.06
CA ASN A 64 1.02 -0.45 3.53
C ASN A 64 0.66 -0.39 2.06
N LEU A 65 -0.26 0.49 1.69
CA LEU A 65 -0.72 0.65 0.32
C LEU A 65 -0.53 2.10 -0.12
N VAL A 66 0.03 2.30 -1.30
CA VAL A 66 0.23 3.64 -1.87
C VAL A 66 -0.24 3.64 -3.32
N GLY A 67 -1.20 4.50 -3.63
CA GLY A 67 -1.68 4.69 -5.00
C GLY A 67 -3.17 4.43 -5.16
N LYS A 68 -3.75 5.02 -6.18
CA LYS A 68 -5.20 4.98 -6.43
C LYS A 68 -5.71 3.57 -6.69
N LYS A 69 -4.96 2.76 -7.43
CA LYS A 69 -5.40 1.41 -7.81
C LYS A 69 -5.37 0.47 -6.62
N VAL A 70 -4.26 0.44 -5.87
CA VAL A 70 -4.15 -0.45 -4.72
C VAL A 70 -5.12 -0.07 -3.62
N VAL A 71 -5.32 1.23 -3.37
CA VAL A 71 -6.27 1.70 -2.37
C VAL A 71 -7.70 1.39 -2.77
N ALA A 72 -8.04 1.48 -4.07
CA ALA A 72 -9.36 1.12 -4.57
C ALA A 72 -9.70 -0.35 -4.29
N VAL A 73 -8.72 -1.24 -4.40
CA VAL A 73 -8.92 -2.66 -4.06
C VAL A 73 -9.24 -2.82 -2.57
N ALA A 74 -8.54 -2.09 -1.71
CA ALA A 74 -8.78 -2.13 -0.26
C ALA A 74 -10.18 -1.64 0.10
N VAL A 75 -10.65 -0.58 -0.54
CA VAL A 75 -12.02 -0.07 -0.34
C VAL A 75 -13.04 -1.11 -0.79
N LYS A 76 -12.84 -1.69 -1.96
CA LYS A 76 -13.74 -2.71 -2.52
C LYS A 76 -13.83 -3.95 -1.62
N GLU A 77 -12.71 -4.32 -0.98
CA GLU A 77 -12.67 -5.45 -0.04
C GLU A 77 -13.24 -5.11 1.34
N GLY A 78 -13.66 -3.88 1.55
CA GLY A 78 -14.21 -3.45 2.83
C GLY A 78 -13.16 -3.25 3.92
N LEU A 79 -11.90 -3.16 3.55
CA LEU A 79 -10.80 -3.01 4.51
C LEU A 79 -10.77 -1.63 5.16
N ILE A 80 -11.18 -0.63 4.42
CA ILE A 80 -11.17 0.76 4.88
C ILE A 80 -12.33 1.52 4.25
N ASP A 81 -12.90 2.47 5.01
CA ASP A 81 -13.91 3.38 4.51
C ASP A 81 -13.22 4.50 3.71
N GLU A 82 -13.86 4.96 2.64
CA GLU A 82 -13.33 6.06 1.82
C GLU A 82 -13.02 7.30 2.64
N ASN A 83 -13.79 7.56 3.70
CA ASN A 83 -13.59 8.72 4.55
C ASN A 83 -12.34 8.63 5.42
N ASP A 84 -11.76 7.46 5.55
CA ASP A 84 -10.58 7.22 6.39
C ASP A 84 -9.28 7.13 5.58
N ILE A 85 -9.37 7.30 4.25
CA ILE A 85 -8.20 7.29 3.39
C ILE A 85 -7.41 8.59 3.58
N ARG A 86 -6.10 8.45 3.73
CA ARG A 86 -5.19 9.59 3.81
C ARG A 86 -4.61 9.90 2.44
N TYR A 87 -4.23 11.15 2.24
CA TYR A 87 -3.69 11.61 0.97
C TYR A 87 -2.42 12.42 1.18
N ILE A 88 -1.45 12.24 0.29
CA ILE A 88 -0.33 13.16 0.11
C ILE A 88 -0.50 13.74 -1.29
N ASN A 89 -0.75 15.05 -1.37
CA ASN A 89 -1.23 15.69 -2.59
C ASN A 89 -2.50 14.97 -3.06
N THR A 90 -2.51 14.38 -4.22
CA THR A 90 -3.67 13.64 -4.72
C THR A 90 -3.50 12.12 -4.62
N ILE A 91 -2.42 11.67 -3.98
CA ILE A 91 -2.07 10.25 -3.91
C ILE A 91 -2.63 9.65 -2.62
N PRO A 92 -3.57 8.69 -2.70
CA PRO A 92 -4.08 8.03 -1.50
C PRO A 92 -3.09 7.00 -0.97
N TYR A 93 -3.09 6.82 0.34
CA TYR A 93 -2.30 5.79 0.99
C TYR A 93 -3.00 5.27 2.23
N ILE A 94 -2.65 4.04 2.60
CA ILE A 94 -3.22 3.35 3.76
C ILE A 94 -2.10 2.70 4.55
N GLN A 95 -2.13 2.86 5.87
CA GLN A 95 -1.28 2.13 6.79
C GLN A 95 -2.15 1.59 7.91
N ILE A 96 -2.21 0.27 8.04
CA ILE A 96 -3.03 -0.39 9.04
C ILE A 96 -2.18 -1.40 9.81
N TYR A 97 -2.29 -1.38 11.13
CA TYR A 97 -1.71 -2.38 12.01
C TYR A 97 -2.83 -3.10 12.74
N GLN A 98 -2.74 -4.41 12.79
CA GLN A 98 -3.64 -5.23 13.62
C GLN A 98 -2.88 -5.64 14.87
N ILE A 99 -3.45 -5.35 16.00
CA ILE A 99 -2.88 -5.68 17.30
C ILE A 99 -3.52 -6.95 17.83
#